data_2753edee3906650630fd5f6c6950df90
#
_entry.id   2753edee3906650630fd5f6c6950df90
#
_cell.length_a   1.000
_cell.length_b   1.000
_cell.length_c   1.000
_cell.angle_alpha   90.00
_cell.angle_beta   90.00
_cell.angle_gamma   90.00
#
_symmetry.space_group_name_H-M   'P 1'
#
loop_
_entity.id
_entity.type
_entity.pdbx_description
1 polymer ?
#
loop_
_entity_poly.entity_id
_entity_poly.type
_entity_poly.pdbx_seq_one_letter_code
_entity_poly.pdbx_strand_id
1 'polypeptide(L)'
;IELYIPPKKGRSHVLRIIRELIEFEPKSHKTDISQALKFLSGTQKKKAIVFVISDFMSGDYEQTLKIASKKHDITGIRVYDIREEKMPNLGMVSMIDAETGETQLINTGSKSVRMNYEKYFHDNVNYFKETFSKSGSGVVNTRVDESYVTKLLGYFKSR
;
A
#
# COMPACT_ATOMS: atom_id res chain seq x y z
N ILE A 1 15.08 2.38 -0.09
CA ILE A 1 14.84 1.28 -1.07
C ILE A 1 15.83 0.17 -0.79
N GLU A 2 15.34 -0.98 -0.40
CA GLU A 2 16.19 -2.11 -0.01
C GLU A 2 16.46 -3.08 -1.15
N LEU A 3 15.52 -3.17 -2.11
CA LEU A 3 15.67 -4.01 -3.29
C LEU A 3 15.23 -3.23 -4.54
N TYR A 4 16.07 -3.29 -5.58
CA TYR A 4 15.76 -2.80 -6.91
C TYR A 4 16.10 -3.86 -7.95
N ILE A 5 15.12 -4.26 -8.72
CA ILE A 5 15.31 -5.20 -9.83
C ILE A 5 15.20 -4.42 -11.14
N PRO A 6 16.30 -4.23 -11.88
CA PRO A 6 16.27 -3.52 -13.16
C PRO A 6 15.35 -4.21 -14.17
N PRO A 7 14.64 -3.46 -15.02
CA PRO A 7 13.72 -4.03 -16.00
C PRO A 7 14.46 -4.89 -17.03
N LYS A 8 13.99 -6.11 -17.24
CA LYS A 8 14.44 -7.04 -18.28
C LYS A 8 13.23 -7.76 -18.88
N LYS A 9 13.42 -8.36 -20.06
CA LYS A 9 12.40 -9.19 -20.72
C LYS A 9 12.64 -10.68 -20.48
N GLY A 10 11.60 -11.47 -20.64
CA GLY A 10 11.67 -12.93 -20.66
C GLY A 10 11.17 -13.61 -19.39
N ARG A 11 10.77 -14.87 -19.54
CA ARG A 11 10.17 -15.69 -18.49
C ARG A 11 11.05 -15.83 -17.24
N SER A 12 12.37 -16.02 -17.44
CA SER A 12 13.32 -16.16 -16.34
C SER A 12 13.38 -14.91 -15.46
N HIS A 13 13.22 -13.72 -16.06
CA HIS A 13 13.18 -12.47 -15.30
C HIS A 13 11.90 -12.35 -14.45
N VAL A 14 10.75 -12.74 -15.01
CA VAL A 14 9.48 -12.76 -14.25
C VAL A 14 9.58 -13.73 -13.06
N LEU A 15 10.12 -14.93 -13.29
CA LEU A 15 10.32 -15.92 -12.22
C LEU A 15 11.28 -15.41 -11.14
N ARG A 16 12.32 -14.66 -11.54
CA ARG A 16 13.20 -14.00 -10.56
C ARG A 16 12.44 -12.98 -9.70
N ILE A 17 11.61 -12.12 -10.32
CA ILE A 17 10.81 -11.14 -9.57
C ILE A 17 9.91 -11.86 -8.55
N ILE A 18 9.22 -12.93 -8.96
CA ILE A 18 8.36 -13.72 -8.06
C ILE A 18 9.16 -14.30 -6.89
N ARG A 19 10.35 -14.87 -7.16
CA ARG A 19 11.23 -15.40 -6.13
C ARG A 19 11.64 -14.32 -5.13
N GLU A 20 12.13 -13.19 -5.62
CA GLU A 20 12.56 -12.07 -4.77
C GLU A 20 11.40 -11.55 -3.90
N LEU A 21 10.17 -11.48 -4.43
CA LEU A 21 9.01 -11.07 -3.64
C LEU A 21 8.65 -12.05 -2.51
N ILE A 22 8.97 -13.34 -2.67
CA ILE A 22 8.68 -14.38 -1.67
C ILE A 22 9.81 -14.51 -0.64
N GLU A 23 11.06 -14.43 -1.10
CA GLU A 23 12.25 -14.71 -0.28
C GLU A 23 12.84 -13.45 0.38
N PHE A 24 12.46 -12.25 -0.09
CA PHE A 24 13.04 -11.02 0.41
C PHE A 24 12.58 -10.70 1.84
N GLU A 25 13.51 -10.61 2.76
CA GLU A 25 13.29 -10.17 4.12
C GLU A 25 13.72 -8.70 4.27
N PRO A 26 12.79 -7.76 4.51
CA PRO A 26 13.13 -6.35 4.67
C PRO A 26 13.87 -6.12 5.99
N LYS A 27 14.84 -5.21 5.96
CA LYS A 27 15.56 -4.75 7.16
C LYS A 27 14.75 -3.74 7.97
N SER A 28 13.91 -2.97 7.29
CA SER A 28 13.00 -2.01 7.89
C SER A 28 11.55 -2.41 7.63
N HIS A 29 10.74 -2.39 8.66
CA HIS A 29 9.29 -2.66 8.56
C HIS A 29 8.47 -1.38 8.26
N LYS A 30 9.14 -0.22 8.20
CA LYS A 30 8.47 1.05 7.91
C LYS A 30 8.18 1.22 6.43
N THR A 31 6.97 1.68 6.12
CA THR A 31 6.55 1.99 4.76
C THR A 31 6.78 3.47 4.45
N ASP A 32 7.53 3.76 3.36
CA ASP A 32 7.74 5.12 2.84
C ASP A 32 7.44 5.18 1.34
N ILE A 33 6.17 5.45 1.01
CA ILE A 33 5.69 5.59 -0.37
C ILE A 33 6.34 6.80 -1.05
N SER A 34 6.57 7.88 -0.31
CA SER A 34 7.21 9.09 -0.83
C SER A 34 8.62 8.81 -1.34
N GLN A 35 9.41 8.05 -0.58
CA GLN A 35 10.75 7.64 -0.98
C GLN A 35 10.73 6.72 -2.20
N ALA A 36 9.78 5.78 -2.27
CA ALA A 36 9.61 4.87 -3.41
C ALA A 36 9.30 5.64 -4.70
N LEU A 37 8.40 6.63 -4.65
CA LEU A 37 8.05 7.47 -5.80
C LEU A 37 9.19 8.40 -6.24
N LYS A 38 9.98 8.94 -5.29
CA LYS A 38 11.21 9.71 -5.59
C LYS A 38 12.23 8.84 -6.31
N PHE A 39 12.47 7.63 -5.79
CA PHE A 39 13.39 6.67 -6.41
C PHE A 39 12.95 6.28 -7.82
N LEU A 40 11.65 5.99 -8.03
CA LEU A 40 11.08 5.72 -9.34
C LEU A 40 11.37 6.87 -10.31
N SER A 41 11.05 8.11 -9.91
CA SER A 41 11.25 9.31 -10.74
C SER A 41 12.72 9.57 -11.07
N GLY A 42 13.61 9.19 -10.18
CA GLY A 42 15.07 9.25 -10.36
C GLY A 42 15.61 8.21 -11.35
N THR A 43 15.12 6.97 -11.25
CA THR A 43 15.61 5.82 -12.01
C THR A 43 14.93 5.67 -13.36
N GLN A 44 13.61 5.81 -13.43
CA GLN A 44 12.84 5.64 -14.65
C GLN A 44 12.69 6.96 -15.40
N LYS A 45 13.51 7.16 -16.44
CA LYS A 45 13.49 8.42 -17.22
C LYS A 45 12.37 8.50 -18.26
N LYS A 46 11.94 7.37 -18.81
CA LYS A 46 10.83 7.29 -19.79
C LYS A 46 9.50 7.12 -19.08
N LYS A 47 8.41 7.59 -19.72
CA LYS A 47 7.04 7.34 -19.25
C LYS A 47 6.82 5.83 -19.10
N ALA A 48 6.25 5.43 -17.98
CA ALA A 48 5.93 4.04 -17.68
C ALA A 48 4.53 3.92 -17.07
N ILE A 49 3.93 2.75 -17.18
CA ILE A 49 2.79 2.33 -16.37
C ILE A 49 3.36 1.81 -15.05
N VAL A 50 2.84 2.32 -13.95
CA VAL A 50 3.36 2.06 -12.60
C VAL A 50 2.23 1.60 -11.69
N PHE A 51 2.43 0.47 -11.05
CA PHE A 51 1.54 -0.01 -9.99
C PHE A 51 2.23 0.14 -8.64
N VAL A 52 1.62 0.91 -7.75
CA VAL A 52 2.05 1.03 -6.35
C VAL A 52 1.15 0.12 -5.53
N ILE A 53 1.72 -0.94 -4.97
CA ILE A 53 0.97 -1.95 -4.20
C ILE A 53 1.35 -1.80 -2.73
N SER A 54 0.38 -1.50 -1.88
CA SER A 54 0.58 -1.26 -0.44
C SER A 54 -0.77 -1.32 0.29
N ASP A 55 -0.75 -1.34 1.61
CA ASP A 55 -1.90 -1.05 2.47
C ASP A 55 -2.18 0.47 2.56
N PHE A 56 -1.21 1.30 2.15
CA PHE A 56 -1.23 2.77 2.21
C PHE A 56 -1.42 3.35 3.62
N MET A 57 -1.03 2.59 4.65
CA MET A 57 -0.96 3.06 6.03
C MET A 57 0.36 3.79 6.30
N SER A 58 0.69 4.73 5.44
CA SER A 58 1.97 5.45 5.39
C SER A 58 1.73 6.95 5.54
N GLY A 59 2.79 7.68 5.88
CA GLY A 59 2.77 9.15 5.99
C GLY A 59 2.45 9.86 4.68
N ASP A 60 2.63 11.18 4.66
CA ASP A 60 2.29 12.03 3.52
C ASP A 60 3.13 11.72 2.27
N TYR A 61 2.46 11.38 1.16
CA TYR A 61 3.05 11.15 -0.16
C TYR A 61 2.39 12.01 -1.28
N GLU A 62 1.47 12.93 -0.92
CA GLU A 62 0.67 13.68 -1.90
C GLU A 62 1.54 14.45 -2.91
N GLN A 63 2.49 15.23 -2.43
CA GLN A 63 3.37 16.06 -3.28
C GLN A 63 4.21 15.18 -4.22
N THR A 64 4.75 14.09 -3.69
CA THR A 64 5.60 13.19 -4.46
C THR A 64 4.80 12.42 -5.52
N LEU A 65 3.59 12.00 -5.18
CA LEU A 65 2.67 11.37 -6.13
C LEU A 65 2.28 12.34 -7.24
N LYS A 66 1.93 13.59 -6.91
CA LYS A 66 1.59 14.63 -7.88
C LYS A 66 2.72 14.92 -8.86
N ILE A 67 3.97 14.85 -8.41
CA ILE A 67 5.14 15.02 -9.29
C ILE A 67 5.31 13.78 -10.18
N ALA A 68 5.24 12.57 -9.61
CA ALA A 68 5.44 11.34 -10.33
C ALA A 68 4.34 11.07 -11.38
N SER A 69 3.07 11.40 -11.08
CA SER A 69 1.92 11.22 -11.97
C SER A 69 1.96 12.11 -13.21
N LYS A 70 2.67 13.25 -13.18
CA LYS A 70 2.89 14.08 -14.39
C LYS A 70 3.75 13.36 -15.44
N LYS A 71 4.57 12.43 -15.00
CA LYS A 71 5.53 11.72 -15.87
C LYS A 71 5.10 10.29 -16.19
N HIS A 72 4.52 9.61 -15.23
CA HIS A 72 4.16 8.21 -15.30
C HIS A 72 2.64 8.03 -15.20
N ASP A 73 2.14 6.92 -15.74
CA ASP A 73 0.76 6.48 -15.58
C ASP A 73 0.68 5.62 -14.32
N ILE A 74 0.26 6.22 -13.21
CA ILE A 74 0.33 5.58 -11.88
C ILE A 74 -1.04 5.06 -11.45
N THR A 75 -1.07 3.85 -10.92
CA THR A 75 -2.24 3.23 -10.28
C THR A 75 -1.84 2.73 -8.90
N GLY A 76 -2.53 3.20 -7.87
CA GLY A 76 -2.45 2.65 -6.52
C GLY A 76 -3.35 1.43 -6.38
N ILE A 77 -2.79 0.33 -5.93
CA ILE A 77 -3.52 -0.89 -5.59
C ILE A 77 -3.41 -1.09 -4.09
N ARG A 78 -4.47 -0.73 -3.37
CA ARG A 78 -4.55 -0.96 -1.94
C ARG A 78 -4.99 -2.39 -1.65
N VAL A 79 -4.16 -3.11 -0.90
CA VAL A 79 -4.44 -4.47 -0.43
C VAL A 79 -4.61 -4.44 1.08
N TYR A 80 -5.70 -5.01 1.60
CA TYR A 80 -5.98 -4.99 3.05
C TYR A 80 -6.76 -6.23 3.49
N ASP A 81 -6.65 -6.58 4.78
CA ASP A 81 -7.49 -7.59 5.43
C ASP A 81 -8.71 -6.88 6.07
N ILE A 82 -9.88 -7.53 6.00
CA ILE A 82 -11.11 -7.02 6.64
C ILE A 82 -10.94 -6.87 8.17
N ARG A 83 -10.04 -7.63 8.77
CA ARG A 83 -9.73 -7.56 10.20
C ARG A 83 -9.04 -6.26 10.60
N GLU A 84 -8.38 -5.58 9.64
CA GLU A 84 -7.76 -4.27 9.85
C GLU A 84 -8.78 -3.14 9.96
N GLU A 85 -10.00 -3.34 9.45
CA GLU A 85 -11.05 -2.33 9.50
C GLU A 85 -11.66 -2.21 10.89
N LYS A 86 -11.82 -3.33 11.61
CA LYS A 86 -12.54 -3.36 12.88
C LYS A 86 -11.78 -4.11 13.96
N MET A 87 -11.52 -3.42 15.05
CA MET A 87 -10.94 -4.03 16.24
C MET A 87 -12.00 -4.84 17.01
N PRO A 88 -11.79 -6.15 17.23
CA PRO A 88 -12.73 -6.97 17.99
C PRO A 88 -12.70 -6.61 19.48
N ASN A 89 -13.83 -6.80 20.18
CA ASN A 89 -13.91 -6.63 21.63
C ASN A 89 -13.40 -7.88 22.35
N LEU A 90 -12.14 -7.86 22.76
CA LEU A 90 -11.44 -8.96 23.46
C LEU A 90 -10.97 -8.55 24.86
N GLY A 91 -11.43 -7.39 25.38
CA GLY A 91 -10.94 -6.83 26.64
C GLY A 91 -9.53 -6.25 26.51
N MET A 92 -8.70 -6.49 27.50
CA MET A 92 -7.29 -6.07 27.46
C MET A 92 -6.48 -7.05 26.63
N VAL A 93 -5.80 -6.56 25.59
CA VAL A 93 -4.95 -7.36 24.70
C VAL A 93 -3.58 -6.73 24.57
N SER A 94 -2.57 -7.55 24.44
CA SER A 94 -1.21 -7.14 24.08
C SER A 94 -1.10 -7.13 22.56
N MET A 95 -0.89 -5.96 21.98
CA MET A 95 -0.70 -5.79 20.55
C MET A 95 0.76 -5.41 20.26
N ILE A 96 1.30 -6.01 19.20
CA ILE A 96 2.63 -5.68 18.71
C ILE A 96 2.45 -4.75 17.51
N ASP A 97 3.07 -3.58 17.56
CA ASP A 97 3.16 -2.68 16.42
C ASP A 97 4.06 -3.32 15.35
N ALA A 98 3.51 -3.54 14.17
CA ALA A 98 4.22 -4.23 13.09
C ALA A 98 5.41 -3.43 12.53
N GLU A 99 5.41 -2.09 12.68
CA GLU A 99 6.50 -1.23 12.20
C GLU A 99 7.62 -1.05 13.22
N THR A 100 7.28 -0.92 14.50
CA THR A 100 8.26 -0.64 15.56
C THR A 100 8.68 -1.88 16.34
N GLY A 101 7.85 -2.94 16.32
CA GLY A 101 8.00 -4.12 17.16
C GLY A 101 7.65 -3.88 18.64
N GLU A 102 7.20 -2.68 19.00
CA GLU A 102 6.82 -2.36 20.36
C GLU A 102 5.51 -3.05 20.76
N THR A 103 5.48 -3.52 21.99
CA THR A 103 4.29 -4.16 22.56
C THR A 103 3.51 -3.16 23.39
N GLN A 104 2.26 -2.96 23.06
CA GLN A 104 1.36 -2.07 23.80
C GLN A 104 0.15 -2.84 24.34
N LEU A 105 -0.23 -2.54 25.57
CA LEU A 105 -1.43 -3.07 26.19
C LEU A 105 -2.62 -2.18 25.84
N ILE A 106 -3.56 -2.70 25.05
CA ILE A 106 -4.70 -1.96 24.54
C ILE A 106 -6.00 -2.52 25.09
N ASN A 107 -6.85 -1.65 25.64
CA ASN A 107 -8.19 -2.02 26.08
C ASN A 107 -9.17 -2.02 24.92
N THR A 108 -9.29 -3.15 24.23
CA THR A 108 -10.25 -3.32 23.12
C THR A 108 -11.71 -3.41 23.62
N GLY A 109 -11.94 -3.59 24.93
CA GLY A 109 -13.27 -3.48 25.56
C GLY A 109 -13.84 -2.06 25.52
N SER A 110 -12.97 -1.04 25.47
CA SER A 110 -13.37 0.35 25.37
C SER A 110 -13.97 0.67 23.99
N LYS A 111 -15.21 1.15 23.96
CA LYS A 111 -15.88 1.58 22.73
C LYS A 111 -15.13 2.72 22.03
N SER A 112 -14.60 3.67 22.79
CA SER A 112 -13.85 4.81 22.24
C SER A 112 -12.57 4.36 21.55
N VAL A 113 -11.85 3.39 22.10
CA VAL A 113 -10.63 2.82 21.48
C VAL A 113 -10.98 2.19 20.14
N ARG A 114 -12.01 1.34 20.09
CA ARG A 114 -12.44 0.71 18.84
C ARG A 114 -12.91 1.72 17.79
N MET A 115 -13.68 2.75 18.20
CA MET A 115 -14.13 3.82 17.29
C MET A 115 -12.97 4.64 16.74
N ASN A 116 -11.98 4.96 17.57
CA ASN A 116 -10.79 5.69 17.11
C ASN A 116 -9.97 4.86 16.11
N TYR A 117 -9.84 3.56 16.35
CA TYR A 117 -9.17 2.63 15.43
C TYR A 117 -9.88 2.57 14.07
N GLU A 118 -11.19 2.36 14.06
CA GLU A 118 -12.02 2.34 12.85
C GLU A 118 -11.95 3.68 12.09
N LYS A 119 -12.02 4.80 12.83
CA LYS A 119 -11.86 6.14 12.23
C LYS A 119 -10.49 6.29 11.56
N TYR A 120 -9.41 5.91 12.25
CA TYR A 120 -8.06 5.98 11.71
C TYR A 120 -7.93 5.17 10.40
N PHE A 121 -8.49 3.96 10.37
CA PHE A 121 -8.54 3.14 9.17
C PHE A 121 -9.26 3.87 8.02
N HIS A 122 -10.47 4.39 8.26
CA HIS A 122 -11.24 5.09 7.23
C HIS A 122 -10.59 6.40 6.77
N ASP A 123 -9.97 7.15 7.67
CA ASP A 123 -9.24 8.37 7.32
C ASP A 123 -8.08 8.06 6.36
N ASN A 124 -7.32 6.99 6.60
CA ASN A 124 -6.25 6.55 5.69
C ASN A 124 -6.79 6.07 4.33
N VAL A 125 -7.91 5.32 4.32
CA VAL A 125 -8.57 4.89 3.08
C VAL A 125 -9.01 6.10 2.24
N ASN A 126 -9.60 7.10 2.89
CA ASN A 126 -10.05 8.32 2.22
C ASN A 126 -8.86 9.13 1.71
N TYR A 127 -7.82 9.29 2.51
CA TYR A 127 -6.59 9.96 2.11
C TYR A 127 -5.98 9.30 0.86
N PHE A 128 -5.86 7.97 0.84
CA PHE A 128 -5.39 7.22 -0.33
C PHE A 128 -6.24 7.53 -1.57
N LYS A 129 -7.57 7.36 -1.48
CA LYS A 129 -8.48 7.56 -2.61
C LYS A 129 -8.42 8.98 -3.16
N GLU A 130 -8.49 9.97 -2.26
CA GLU A 130 -8.48 11.37 -2.63
C GLU A 130 -7.15 11.79 -3.26
N THR A 131 -6.05 11.41 -2.65
CA THR A 131 -4.70 11.78 -3.10
C THR A 131 -4.41 11.23 -4.49
N PHE A 132 -4.72 9.94 -4.74
CA PHE A 132 -4.56 9.34 -6.06
C PHE A 132 -5.51 9.96 -7.09
N SER A 133 -6.78 10.16 -6.76
CA SER A 133 -7.75 10.79 -7.67
C SER A 133 -7.37 12.23 -8.01
N LYS A 134 -6.98 13.05 -7.04
CA LYS A 134 -6.53 14.44 -7.25
C LYS A 134 -5.27 14.53 -8.12
N SER A 135 -4.42 13.51 -8.10
CA SER A 135 -3.22 13.45 -8.94
C SER A 135 -3.49 12.90 -10.36
N GLY A 136 -4.73 12.53 -10.68
CA GLY A 136 -5.10 11.87 -11.95
C GLY A 136 -4.63 10.43 -12.05
N SER A 137 -4.26 9.82 -10.92
CA SER A 137 -3.81 8.44 -10.83
C SER A 137 -4.96 7.48 -10.61
N GLY A 138 -4.79 6.23 -11.05
CA GLY A 138 -5.78 5.17 -10.85
C GLY A 138 -5.86 4.69 -9.41
N VAL A 139 -7.04 4.21 -9.02
CA VAL A 139 -7.31 3.66 -7.69
C VAL A 139 -7.94 2.29 -7.80
N VAL A 140 -7.33 1.29 -7.18
CA VAL A 140 -7.90 -0.04 -7.00
C VAL A 140 -7.84 -0.38 -5.52
N ASN A 141 -8.95 -0.85 -4.96
CA ASN A 141 -9.05 -1.26 -3.57
C ASN A 141 -9.51 -2.72 -3.54
N THR A 142 -8.70 -3.61 -2.98
CA THR A 142 -8.99 -5.05 -2.95
C THR A 142 -8.67 -5.64 -1.59
N ARG A 143 -9.55 -6.49 -1.10
CA ARG A 143 -9.31 -7.28 0.11
C ARG A 143 -8.53 -8.55 -0.26
N VAL A 144 -7.81 -9.11 0.71
CA VAL A 144 -7.04 -10.35 0.52
C VAL A 144 -7.94 -11.58 0.26
N ASP A 145 -9.19 -11.55 0.72
CA ASP A 145 -10.18 -12.62 0.56
C ASP A 145 -11.07 -12.46 -0.69
N GLU A 146 -10.90 -11.38 -1.48
CA GLU A 146 -11.63 -11.15 -2.73
C GLU A 146 -10.82 -11.57 -3.96
N SER A 147 -11.52 -11.78 -5.08
CA SER A 147 -10.85 -12.02 -6.37
C SER A 147 -10.21 -10.72 -6.89
N TYR A 148 -8.91 -10.57 -6.64
CA TYR A 148 -8.14 -9.44 -7.19
C TYR A 148 -8.19 -9.39 -8.73
N VAL A 149 -8.31 -10.55 -9.40
CA VAL A 149 -8.43 -10.63 -10.87
C VAL A 149 -9.68 -9.92 -11.34
N THR A 150 -10.83 -10.16 -10.70
CA THR A 150 -12.09 -9.50 -11.05
C THR A 150 -12.01 -8.00 -10.84
N LYS A 151 -11.39 -7.54 -9.74
CA LYS A 151 -11.18 -6.11 -9.43
C LYS A 151 -10.30 -5.43 -10.49
N LEU A 152 -9.17 -6.04 -10.83
CA LEU A 152 -8.25 -5.49 -11.84
C LEU A 152 -8.87 -5.50 -13.24
N LEU A 153 -9.55 -6.58 -13.64
CA LEU A 153 -10.26 -6.62 -14.93
C LEU A 153 -11.35 -5.55 -15.01
N GLY A 154 -12.13 -5.36 -13.95
CA GLY A 154 -13.12 -4.28 -13.86
C GLY A 154 -12.48 -2.90 -14.04
N TYR A 155 -11.40 -2.65 -13.33
CA TYR A 155 -10.65 -1.39 -13.44
C TYR A 155 -10.12 -1.13 -14.85
N PHE A 156 -9.48 -2.13 -15.48
CA PHE A 156 -8.93 -1.95 -16.84
C PHE A 156 -9.99 -1.85 -17.94
N LYS A 157 -11.19 -2.39 -17.73
CA LYS A 157 -12.32 -2.22 -18.67
C LYS A 157 -12.97 -0.84 -18.59
N SER A 158 -12.89 -0.17 -17.43
CA SER A 158 -13.47 1.16 -17.20
C SER A 158 -12.51 2.31 -17.55
N ARG A 159 -11.28 2.03 -17.91
CA ARG A 159 -10.22 2.98 -18.25
C ARG A 159 -10.03 3.09 -19.75
#